data_3068efca853d31ff54718cd905779091
#
_entry.id   3068efca853d31ff54718cd905779091
#
_cell.length_a   1.000
_cell.length_b   1.000
_cell.length_c   1.000
_cell.angle_alpha   90.00
_cell.angle_beta   90.00
_cell.angle_gamma   90.00
#
_symmetry.space_group_name_H-M   'P 1'
#
loop_
_entity.id
_entity.type
_entity.pdbx_description
1 polymer ?
#
loop_
_entity_poly.entity_id
_entity_poly.type
_entity_poly.pdbx_seq_one_letter_code
_entity_poly.pdbx_strand_id
1 'polypeptide(L)'
;PGCSFGPPSPLLSIASAQRFPLGTMLSTMRALPMRASSGARAFATKDIRHGAAARAGMLAGANKLADAVAVTLGPKGRNVVIEQPFGAPKVTKDGVTVAKAIEFSNKMMNVGASLIKQVASKTNDVAGDGTTTSTVLARAIFREGSKAVVAGMNPMDLKRGIDAAVRSVLDDLEARAKSISTPEEIAQVATISANGDTTIGTMVADAFRKVGKDGTITVSEGKTMEHELEVVEGMKFDRGYISPYFITDTKAQKVQFTDPMVLLFDKKISTVQALLPVLEHAAKLQRPLLIVAEDVENEALATLVVNKLRGGLQVAAVKAPGFGDHRKAMMQDIAVLVGAELVSEDTGRKLDESFDPIVLGTAKTITITKDDTVVLDGAGGQGEIQARCEQIQAAIDVTGSEYEKDKLRERLAKLSGGVAVIKVGGATEVEVQEVKDRLNDALNATKAAVEEGIVPGGGAALLYASRKLDSLELDNFDQKIGKDIVQQALKMPITTIVQNAGKEGAVVVERLLKQDNESLGYNAQTGEFVDMIESGIIDPTLVVRHALADAASVASLMTTTETLIAEIPEEKKESADGGMGGMG
;
A
#
# COMPACT_ATOMS: atom_id res chain seq x y z
N PRO A 1 20.65 45.63 -47.80
CA PRO A 1 20.61 47.02 -47.43
C PRO A 1 20.22 47.15 -45.98
N GLY A 2 20.91 47.65 -45.10
CA GLY A 2 21.90 48.66 -45.11
C GLY A 2 21.59 49.64 -44.01
N CYS A 3 22.62 49.97 -43.30
CA CYS A 3 22.86 51.17 -42.52
C CYS A 3 22.38 51.13 -41.07
N SER A 4 23.20 51.20 -40.14
CA SER A 4 24.47 51.89 -39.80
C SER A 4 24.28 52.83 -38.60
N PHE A 5 25.06 52.58 -37.58
CA PHE A 5 25.84 53.48 -36.70
C PHE A 5 25.20 54.72 -36.04
N GLY A 6 25.35 54.86 -34.78
CA GLY A 6 26.31 55.74 -34.15
C GLY A 6 25.91 56.31 -32.81
N PRO A 7 26.86 56.41 -31.88
CA PRO A 7 26.69 56.99 -30.54
C PRO A 7 27.24 58.44 -30.53
N PRO A 8 27.68 59.11 -29.49
CA PRO A 8 27.52 59.03 -28.01
C PRO A 8 27.33 60.45 -27.40
N SER A 9 27.10 60.44 -26.02
CA SER A 9 27.54 61.44 -24.97
C SER A 9 27.58 62.95 -25.29
N PRO A 10 27.72 63.90 -24.34
CA PRO A 10 28.20 63.83 -22.97
C PRO A 10 27.59 64.80 -21.93
N LEU A 11 27.92 64.58 -20.64
CA LEU A 11 28.39 65.52 -19.58
C LEU A 11 27.85 66.96 -19.47
N LEU A 12 27.51 67.32 -18.20
CA LEU A 12 27.91 68.56 -17.47
C LEU A 12 27.09 68.58 -16.20
N SER A 13 27.61 68.42 -15.03
CA SER A 13 28.56 69.14 -14.17
C SER A 13 27.97 70.37 -13.45
N ILE A 14 28.25 70.38 -12.15
CA ILE A 14 28.59 71.51 -11.27
C ILE A 14 27.51 72.10 -10.38
N ALA A 15 27.70 71.87 -9.07
CA ALA A 15 27.92 72.75 -7.92
C ALA A 15 26.69 73.56 -7.42
N SER A 16 26.49 73.78 -6.17
CA SER A 16 27.40 74.27 -5.13
C SER A 16 26.74 74.25 -3.75
N ALA A 17 27.58 74.21 -2.78
CA ALA A 17 27.33 74.25 -1.35
C ALA A 17 26.65 75.53 -0.88
N GLN A 18 25.91 75.47 0.24
CA GLN A 18 25.96 76.51 1.27
C GLN A 18 25.70 75.91 2.68
N ARG A 19 26.68 76.07 3.55
CA ARG A 19 26.59 75.93 5.03
C ARG A 19 25.99 77.22 5.58
N PHE A 20 25.25 77.13 6.73
CA PHE A 20 25.35 77.96 7.89
C PHE A 20 24.55 77.36 9.08
N PRO A 21 24.75 77.88 10.38
CA PRO A 21 25.16 77.01 11.47
C PRO A 21 24.20 77.01 12.69
N LEU A 22 24.52 76.13 13.64
CA LEU A 22 24.30 76.13 15.09
C LEU A 22 23.12 76.91 15.74
N GLY A 23 22.37 76.17 16.48
CA GLY A 23 21.51 76.70 17.53
C GLY A 23 21.12 75.57 18.49
N THR A 24 21.84 75.53 19.61
CA THR A 24 21.61 74.74 20.82
C THR A 24 20.27 75.06 21.49
N MET A 25 19.44 74.04 21.78
CA MET A 25 18.62 74.01 22.98
C MET A 25 18.33 72.60 23.46
N LEU A 26 18.83 72.25 24.61
CA LEU A 26 18.46 71.10 25.40
C LEU A 26 16.97 71.19 25.79
N SER A 27 16.25 70.09 25.56
CA SER A 27 15.13 69.76 26.42
C SER A 27 15.03 68.21 26.51
N THR A 28 15.22 67.74 27.69
CA THR A 28 15.13 66.42 28.20
C THR A 28 13.72 65.85 27.96
N MET A 29 13.56 64.92 27.03
CA MET A 29 12.43 64.00 27.01
C MET A 29 12.94 62.57 27.15
N ARG A 30 12.64 61.95 28.28
CA ARG A 30 12.83 60.57 28.58
C ARG A 30 12.11 59.76 27.49
N ALA A 31 12.85 59.08 26.57
CA ALA A 31 12.33 58.08 25.69
C ALA A 31 12.14 56.80 26.49
N LEU A 32 10.88 56.40 26.68
CA LEU A 32 10.50 55.03 27.05
C LEU A 32 10.96 54.07 25.94
N PRO A 33 11.59 52.95 26.28
CA PRO A 33 11.90 51.97 25.26
C PRO A 33 10.58 51.32 24.79
N MET A 34 10.11 51.69 23.61
CA MET A 34 9.14 50.88 22.87
C MET A 34 9.80 49.52 22.62
N ARG A 35 9.40 48.50 23.37
CA ARG A 35 9.60 47.12 23.01
C ARG A 35 8.85 46.90 21.68
N ALA A 36 9.57 47.01 20.56
CA ALA A 36 9.12 46.43 19.31
C ALA A 36 9.11 44.91 19.49
N SER A 37 7.95 44.36 19.79
CA SER A 37 7.72 42.94 19.61
C SER A 37 7.72 42.67 18.10
N SER A 38 8.90 42.54 17.52
CA SER A 38 9.03 41.94 16.20
C SER A 38 8.69 40.47 16.34
N GLY A 39 7.41 40.17 16.32
CA GLY A 39 6.93 38.86 15.94
C GLY A 39 7.31 38.64 14.48
N ALA A 40 8.59 38.39 14.22
CA ALA A 40 9.02 37.83 12.94
C ALA A 40 8.32 36.48 12.85
N ARG A 41 7.22 36.44 12.08
CA ARG A 41 6.74 35.18 11.55
C ARG A 41 7.93 34.57 10.82
N ALA A 42 8.53 33.56 11.39
CA ALA A 42 9.50 32.74 10.70
C ALA A 42 8.78 32.18 9.48
N PHE A 43 8.97 32.76 8.31
CA PHE A 43 8.60 32.12 7.07
C PHE A 43 9.47 30.87 6.99
N ALA A 44 8.84 29.70 6.94
CA ALA A 44 9.54 28.45 6.68
C ALA A 44 10.36 28.63 5.39
N THR A 45 11.67 28.76 5.54
CA THR A 45 12.57 28.90 4.40
C THR A 45 12.71 27.55 3.72
N LYS A 46 12.59 27.53 2.39
CA LYS A 46 12.78 26.32 1.58
C LYS A 46 14.23 26.23 1.12
N ASP A 47 14.84 25.04 1.23
CA ASP A 47 16.09 24.71 0.55
C ASP A 47 15.75 24.24 -0.87
N ILE A 48 16.25 24.96 -1.87
CA ILE A 48 16.00 24.68 -3.30
C ILE A 48 17.32 24.25 -3.91
N ARG A 49 17.34 23.05 -4.50
CA ARG A 49 18.49 22.52 -5.23
C ARG A 49 18.13 22.16 -6.63
N HIS A 50 19.06 22.35 -7.55
CA HIS A 50 18.88 22.14 -8.98
C HIS A 50 19.86 21.11 -9.52
N GLY A 51 19.51 20.49 -10.65
CA GLY A 51 20.38 19.66 -11.48
C GLY A 51 20.98 18.47 -10.74
N ALA A 52 22.26 18.29 -10.93
CA ALA A 52 23.02 17.16 -10.36
C ALA A 52 22.97 17.11 -8.83
N ALA A 53 22.93 18.26 -8.13
CA ALA A 53 22.88 18.31 -6.68
C ALA A 53 21.54 17.80 -6.12
N ALA A 54 20.43 18.11 -6.78
CA ALA A 54 19.11 17.60 -6.45
C ALA A 54 19.04 16.08 -6.61
N ARG A 55 19.44 15.58 -7.79
CA ARG A 55 19.47 14.14 -8.09
C ARG A 55 20.40 13.35 -7.16
N ALA A 56 21.59 13.88 -6.86
CA ALA A 56 22.53 13.22 -5.94
C ALA A 56 21.97 13.08 -4.52
N GLY A 57 21.26 14.10 -4.03
CA GLY A 57 20.58 14.05 -2.73
C GLY A 57 19.50 12.96 -2.67
N MET A 58 18.62 12.92 -3.68
CA MET A 58 17.59 11.87 -3.79
C MET A 58 18.20 10.48 -3.95
N LEU A 59 19.23 10.33 -4.79
CA LEU A 59 19.88 9.04 -5.05
C LEU A 59 20.55 8.48 -3.77
N ALA A 60 21.17 9.34 -2.97
CA ALA A 60 21.76 8.91 -1.70
C ALA A 60 20.70 8.34 -0.73
N GLY A 61 19.52 8.95 -0.66
CA GLY A 61 18.39 8.44 0.13
C GLY A 61 17.82 7.15 -0.42
N ALA A 62 17.58 7.10 -1.73
CA ALA A 62 17.09 5.91 -2.43
C ALA A 62 18.03 4.71 -2.26
N ASN A 63 19.36 4.91 -2.39
CA ASN A 63 20.33 3.85 -2.21
C ASN A 63 20.33 3.29 -0.78
N LYS A 64 20.39 4.15 0.24
CA LYS A 64 20.41 3.70 1.64
C LYS A 64 19.15 2.93 2.03
N LEU A 65 17.99 3.39 1.57
CA LEU A 65 16.74 2.66 1.79
C LEU A 65 16.76 1.32 1.07
N ALA A 66 17.10 1.32 -0.21
CA ALA A 66 17.13 0.09 -1.01
C ALA A 66 18.17 -0.91 -0.51
N ASP A 67 19.32 -0.48 0.02
CA ASP A 67 20.32 -1.37 0.63
C ASP A 67 19.75 -2.07 1.86
N ALA A 68 18.99 -1.34 2.70
CA ALA A 68 18.35 -1.94 3.87
C ALA A 68 17.24 -2.93 3.51
N VAL A 69 16.48 -2.65 2.44
CA VAL A 69 15.40 -3.53 1.97
C VAL A 69 15.95 -4.73 1.20
N ALA A 70 16.96 -4.55 0.35
CA ALA A 70 17.51 -5.59 -0.53
C ALA A 70 18.08 -6.81 0.23
N VAL A 71 18.52 -6.64 1.48
CA VAL A 71 19.04 -7.75 2.30
C VAL A 71 17.99 -8.81 2.63
N THR A 72 16.70 -8.49 2.50
CA THR A 72 15.60 -9.42 2.76
C THR A 72 15.24 -10.30 1.57
N LEU A 73 15.76 -9.99 0.36
CA LEU A 73 15.35 -10.63 -0.89
C LEU A 73 15.87 -12.06 -1.03
N GLY A 74 14.96 -12.97 -1.40
CA GLY A 74 15.26 -14.35 -1.76
C GLY A 74 15.36 -15.32 -0.57
N PRO A 75 15.62 -16.63 -0.83
CA PRO A 75 15.54 -17.69 0.17
C PRO A 75 16.63 -17.55 1.27
N LYS A 76 17.76 -16.92 0.96
CA LYS A 76 18.80 -16.57 1.94
C LYS A 76 18.76 -15.11 2.37
N GLY A 77 17.62 -14.44 2.16
CA GLY A 77 17.33 -13.12 2.72
C GLY A 77 17.37 -13.13 4.25
N ARG A 78 17.82 -12.02 4.84
CA ARG A 78 18.01 -11.87 6.29
C ARG A 78 16.96 -10.95 6.90
N ASN A 79 16.69 -11.16 8.18
CA ASN A 79 15.79 -10.31 8.94
C ASN A 79 16.39 -8.92 9.16
N VAL A 80 15.53 -7.93 9.22
CA VAL A 80 15.82 -6.56 9.64
C VAL A 80 15.15 -6.33 10.99
N VAL A 81 15.88 -5.72 11.93
CA VAL A 81 15.36 -5.34 13.24
C VAL A 81 15.04 -3.86 13.24
N ILE A 82 13.81 -3.51 13.61
CA ILE A 82 13.31 -2.14 13.64
C ILE A 82 13.00 -1.77 15.09
N GLU A 83 13.66 -0.71 15.59
CA GLU A 83 13.34 -0.12 16.89
C GLU A 83 11.91 0.47 16.86
N GLN A 84 11.16 0.23 17.93
CA GLN A 84 9.85 0.84 18.12
C GLN A 84 9.88 1.83 19.28
N PRO A 85 9.15 2.98 19.19
CA PRO A 85 9.09 3.95 20.30
C PRO A 85 8.55 3.34 21.59
N PHE A 86 7.70 2.33 21.49
CA PHE A 86 7.11 1.60 22.60
C PHE A 86 7.03 0.11 22.28
N GLY A 87 7.38 -0.75 23.23
CA GLY A 87 7.32 -2.21 23.08
C GLY A 87 8.64 -2.83 22.61
N ALA A 88 8.58 -4.11 22.22
CA ALA A 88 9.74 -4.86 21.73
C ALA A 88 10.11 -4.42 20.29
N PRO A 89 11.40 -4.50 19.91
CA PRO A 89 11.81 -4.29 18.52
C PRO A 89 11.06 -5.23 17.56
N LYS A 90 10.63 -4.70 16.41
CA LYS A 90 10.01 -5.53 15.36
C LYS A 90 11.10 -6.20 14.53
N VAL A 91 11.03 -7.53 14.41
CA VAL A 91 11.88 -8.32 13.49
C VAL A 91 11.03 -8.68 12.28
N THR A 92 11.51 -8.41 11.07
CA THR A 92 10.74 -8.64 9.85
C THR A 92 11.63 -8.89 8.64
N LYS A 93 11.09 -9.59 7.63
CA LYS A 93 11.63 -9.69 6.27
C LYS A 93 10.80 -8.92 5.25
N ASP A 94 9.64 -8.42 5.63
CA ASP A 94 8.76 -7.67 4.73
C ASP A 94 9.40 -6.35 4.30
N GLY A 95 9.56 -6.20 2.98
CA GLY A 95 10.22 -5.03 2.37
C GLY A 95 9.45 -3.73 2.59
N VAL A 96 8.12 -3.73 2.58
CA VAL A 96 7.33 -2.50 2.79
C VAL A 96 7.41 -2.03 4.23
N THR A 97 7.41 -2.92 5.20
CA THR A 97 7.59 -2.59 6.63
C THR A 97 8.97 -1.99 6.88
N VAL A 98 10.02 -2.59 6.31
CA VAL A 98 11.39 -2.04 6.40
C VAL A 98 11.47 -0.66 5.74
N ALA A 99 10.92 -0.50 4.53
CA ALA A 99 10.92 0.77 3.84
C ALA A 99 10.20 1.87 4.62
N LYS A 100 9.01 1.58 5.18
CA LYS A 100 8.21 2.54 5.96
C LYS A 100 8.92 3.02 7.23
N ALA A 101 9.74 2.19 7.84
CA ALA A 101 10.46 2.52 9.08
C ALA A 101 11.66 3.47 8.87
N ILE A 102 12.16 3.60 7.64
CA ILE A 102 13.38 4.39 7.37
C ILE A 102 13.03 5.86 7.19
N GLU A 103 13.57 6.72 8.03
CA GLU A 103 13.56 8.18 7.89
C GLU A 103 14.97 8.75 8.03
N PHE A 104 15.25 9.81 7.25
CA PHE A 104 16.53 10.50 7.30
C PHE A 104 16.36 11.94 7.80
N SER A 105 17.26 12.37 8.68
CA SER A 105 17.33 13.78 9.14
C SER A 105 17.63 14.73 8.00
N ASN A 106 18.41 14.30 7.01
CA ASN A 106 18.66 15.07 5.80
C ASN A 106 17.41 15.05 4.90
N LYS A 107 16.73 16.18 4.76
CA LYS A 107 15.48 16.33 4.01
C LYS A 107 15.61 15.96 2.52
N MET A 108 16.75 16.28 1.89
CA MET A 108 16.99 15.91 0.48
C MET A 108 17.06 14.39 0.28
N MET A 109 17.76 13.70 1.19
CA MET A 109 17.80 12.23 1.20
C MET A 109 16.41 11.65 1.52
N ASN A 110 15.69 12.27 2.45
CA ASN A 110 14.39 11.78 2.86
C ASN A 110 13.35 11.86 1.73
N VAL A 111 13.40 12.88 0.87
CA VAL A 111 12.54 12.95 -0.32
C VAL A 111 12.80 11.79 -1.26
N GLY A 112 14.08 11.47 -1.56
CA GLY A 112 14.42 10.31 -2.39
C GLY A 112 13.96 8.99 -1.78
N ALA A 113 14.17 8.81 -0.49
CA ALA A 113 13.67 7.65 0.24
C ALA A 113 12.13 7.56 0.21
N SER A 114 11.44 8.67 0.42
CA SER A 114 9.96 8.72 0.41
C SER A 114 9.37 8.32 -0.94
N LEU A 115 10.01 8.67 -2.05
CA LEU A 115 9.58 8.24 -3.38
C LEU A 115 9.74 6.72 -3.56
N ILE A 116 10.84 6.13 -3.09
CA ILE A 116 11.01 4.67 -3.12
C ILE A 116 10.04 3.96 -2.14
N LYS A 117 9.72 4.56 -0.99
CA LYS A 117 8.66 4.05 -0.10
C LYS A 117 7.30 3.98 -0.82
N GLN A 118 6.98 4.99 -1.64
CA GLN A 118 5.74 4.99 -2.43
C GLN A 118 5.70 3.84 -3.43
N VAL A 119 6.84 3.49 -4.07
CA VAL A 119 6.92 2.30 -4.94
C VAL A 119 6.55 1.05 -4.15
N ALA A 120 7.25 0.79 -3.04
CA ALA A 120 6.99 -0.40 -2.22
C ALA A 120 5.54 -0.45 -1.71
N SER A 121 4.99 0.68 -1.26
CA SER A 121 3.60 0.75 -0.78
C SER A 121 2.60 0.48 -1.90
N LYS A 122 2.80 1.06 -3.08
CA LYS A 122 1.89 0.88 -4.21
C LYS A 122 1.89 -0.57 -4.72
N THR A 123 3.07 -1.20 -4.82
CA THR A 123 3.17 -2.62 -5.17
C THR A 123 2.46 -3.50 -4.14
N ASN A 124 2.62 -3.18 -2.84
CA ASN A 124 1.91 -3.87 -1.76
C ASN A 124 0.39 -3.70 -1.85
N ASP A 125 -0.10 -2.50 -2.14
CA ASP A 125 -1.54 -2.21 -2.18
C ASP A 125 -2.25 -2.95 -3.34
N VAL A 126 -1.54 -3.23 -4.44
CA VAL A 126 -2.10 -3.90 -5.63
C VAL A 126 -1.84 -5.41 -5.62
N ALA A 127 -0.59 -5.82 -5.42
CA ALA A 127 -0.17 -7.21 -5.54
C ALA A 127 0.02 -7.91 -4.19
N GLY A 128 0.13 -7.16 -3.10
CA GLY A 128 0.33 -7.67 -1.74
C GLY A 128 1.69 -8.33 -1.47
N ASP A 129 2.55 -8.44 -2.48
CA ASP A 129 3.90 -8.99 -2.42
C ASP A 129 4.80 -8.28 -3.45
N GLY A 130 6.09 -8.65 -3.53
CA GLY A 130 7.05 -8.08 -4.51
C GLY A 130 7.62 -6.71 -4.13
N THR A 131 7.40 -6.23 -2.92
CA THR A 131 7.83 -4.91 -2.42
C THR A 131 9.33 -4.72 -2.45
N THR A 132 10.10 -5.76 -2.13
CA THR A 132 11.56 -5.76 -2.20
C THR A 132 12.06 -5.72 -3.65
N THR A 133 11.44 -6.48 -4.54
CA THR A 133 11.78 -6.51 -5.97
C THR A 133 11.53 -5.15 -6.61
N SER A 134 10.39 -4.52 -6.35
CA SER A 134 10.06 -3.18 -6.85
C SER A 134 11.05 -2.11 -6.36
N THR A 135 11.46 -2.17 -5.09
CA THR A 135 12.47 -1.29 -4.50
C THR A 135 13.84 -1.43 -5.19
N VAL A 136 14.27 -2.67 -5.45
CA VAL A 136 15.54 -2.96 -6.14
C VAL A 136 15.52 -2.46 -7.58
N LEU A 137 14.41 -2.68 -8.30
CA LEU A 137 14.22 -2.20 -9.67
C LEU A 137 14.20 -0.67 -9.74
N ALA A 138 13.44 0.00 -8.87
CA ALA A 138 13.35 1.46 -8.83
C ALA A 138 14.72 2.10 -8.57
N ARG A 139 15.49 1.58 -7.61
CA ARG A 139 16.86 2.02 -7.37
C ARG A 139 17.74 1.86 -8.61
N ALA A 140 17.64 0.71 -9.28
CA ALA A 140 18.47 0.42 -10.45
C ALA A 140 18.18 1.38 -11.61
N ILE A 141 16.89 1.57 -11.93
CA ILE A 141 16.45 2.49 -12.99
C ILE A 141 16.88 3.92 -12.67
N PHE A 142 16.63 4.39 -11.44
CA PHE A 142 16.98 5.76 -11.05
C PHE A 142 18.51 5.99 -11.02
N ARG A 143 19.28 5.00 -10.56
CA ARG A 143 20.76 5.10 -10.53
C ARG A 143 21.34 5.22 -11.93
N GLU A 144 20.95 4.36 -12.86
CA GLU A 144 21.45 4.38 -14.23
C GLU A 144 20.89 5.58 -15.01
N GLY A 145 19.59 5.93 -14.79
CA GLY A 145 18.99 7.13 -15.37
C GLY A 145 19.70 8.42 -14.93
N SER A 146 20.04 8.53 -13.64
CA SER A 146 20.82 9.68 -13.13
C SER A 146 22.19 9.80 -13.77
N LYS A 147 22.89 8.68 -14.03
CA LYS A 147 24.16 8.68 -14.76
C LYS A 147 24.00 9.18 -16.19
N ALA A 148 22.97 8.70 -16.90
CA ALA A 148 22.69 9.11 -18.28
C ALA A 148 22.38 10.61 -18.37
N VAL A 149 21.58 11.17 -17.46
CA VAL A 149 21.28 12.61 -17.42
C VAL A 149 22.55 13.44 -17.13
N VAL A 150 23.41 12.99 -16.22
CA VAL A 150 24.70 13.66 -15.94
C VAL A 150 25.63 13.58 -17.15
N ALA A 151 25.55 12.52 -17.96
CA ALA A 151 26.29 12.40 -19.22
C ALA A 151 25.73 13.26 -20.35
N GLY A 152 24.63 14.00 -20.12
CA GLY A 152 24.08 14.97 -21.09
C GLY A 152 22.91 14.44 -21.92
N MET A 153 22.36 13.25 -21.63
CA MET A 153 21.19 12.71 -22.31
C MET A 153 19.93 13.52 -21.96
N ASN A 154 18.99 13.64 -22.89
CA ASN A 154 17.72 14.31 -22.67
C ASN A 154 16.83 13.49 -21.71
N PRO A 155 16.48 14.00 -20.51
CA PRO A 155 15.71 13.25 -19.52
C PRO A 155 14.33 12.81 -20.02
N MET A 156 13.69 13.61 -20.88
CA MET A 156 12.35 13.30 -21.40
C MET A 156 12.39 12.18 -22.46
N ASP A 157 13.44 12.12 -23.27
CA ASP A 157 13.63 11.02 -24.21
C ASP A 157 14.08 9.74 -23.51
N LEU A 158 14.94 9.85 -22.48
CA LEU A 158 15.23 8.73 -21.59
C LEU A 158 13.95 8.13 -21.01
N LYS A 159 13.04 9.00 -20.50
CA LYS A 159 11.74 8.54 -19.96
C LYS A 159 10.91 7.81 -21.02
N ARG A 160 10.81 8.36 -22.25
CA ARG A 160 10.08 7.70 -23.33
C ARG A 160 10.66 6.32 -23.67
N GLY A 161 11.99 6.20 -23.68
CA GLY A 161 12.68 4.94 -23.87
C GLY A 161 12.43 3.94 -22.74
N ILE A 162 12.44 4.40 -21.48
CA ILE A 162 12.08 3.58 -20.31
C ILE A 162 10.63 3.10 -20.42
N ASP A 163 9.68 4.00 -20.70
CA ASP A 163 8.26 3.68 -20.79
C ASP A 163 7.96 2.68 -21.93
N ALA A 164 8.67 2.79 -23.07
CA ALA A 164 8.54 1.86 -24.20
C ALA A 164 9.12 0.47 -23.86
N ALA A 165 10.29 0.43 -23.24
CA ALA A 165 10.93 -0.81 -22.81
C ALA A 165 10.08 -1.56 -21.77
N VAL A 166 9.56 -0.84 -20.78
CA VAL A 166 8.69 -1.43 -19.74
C VAL A 166 7.44 -2.04 -20.36
N ARG A 167 6.74 -1.33 -21.26
CA ARG A 167 5.57 -1.88 -21.95
C ARG A 167 5.90 -3.19 -22.68
N SER A 168 7.00 -3.20 -23.45
CA SER A 168 7.43 -4.40 -24.18
C SER A 168 7.72 -5.59 -23.24
N VAL A 169 8.26 -5.34 -22.04
CA VAL A 169 8.52 -6.38 -21.03
C VAL A 169 7.22 -6.85 -20.39
N LEU A 170 6.28 -5.95 -20.08
CA LEU A 170 4.97 -6.32 -19.51
C LEU A 170 4.19 -7.21 -20.47
N ASP A 171 4.14 -6.86 -21.76
CA ASP A 171 3.48 -7.66 -22.79
C ASP A 171 4.14 -9.06 -22.93
N ASP A 172 5.46 -9.16 -22.81
CA ASP A 172 6.19 -10.43 -22.85
C ASP A 172 5.91 -11.29 -21.61
N LEU A 173 5.84 -10.69 -20.42
CA LEU A 173 5.50 -11.40 -19.18
C LEU A 173 4.08 -11.97 -19.22
N GLU A 174 3.10 -11.21 -19.72
CA GLU A 174 1.72 -11.68 -19.90
C GLU A 174 1.65 -12.84 -20.91
N ALA A 175 2.37 -12.74 -22.02
CA ALA A 175 2.39 -13.80 -23.04
C ALA A 175 3.02 -15.12 -22.54
N ARG A 176 3.91 -15.06 -21.55
CA ARG A 176 4.59 -16.22 -20.94
C ARG A 176 3.87 -16.77 -19.71
N ALA A 177 2.85 -16.08 -19.23
CA ALA A 177 2.13 -16.46 -18.02
C ALA A 177 1.46 -17.83 -18.22
N LYS A 178 1.67 -18.74 -17.26
CA LYS A 178 1.04 -20.06 -17.21
C LYS A 178 -0.06 -20.05 -16.15
N SER A 179 -1.29 -20.32 -16.55
CA SER A 179 -2.41 -20.42 -15.60
C SER A 179 -2.21 -21.59 -14.66
N ILE A 180 -2.54 -21.38 -13.38
CA ILE A 180 -2.54 -22.41 -12.35
C ILE A 180 -3.96 -22.82 -11.99
N SER A 181 -4.13 -24.12 -11.71
CA SER A 181 -5.44 -24.66 -11.32
C SER A 181 -5.36 -25.79 -10.29
N THR A 182 -4.18 -26.37 -10.09
CA THR A 182 -4.02 -27.51 -9.19
C THR A 182 -3.68 -27.05 -7.76
N PRO A 183 -4.16 -27.76 -6.72
CA PRO A 183 -3.81 -27.45 -5.33
C PRO A 183 -2.29 -27.52 -5.06
N GLU A 184 -1.58 -28.38 -5.78
CA GLU A 184 -0.14 -28.54 -5.67
C GLU A 184 0.61 -27.30 -6.18
N GLU A 185 0.19 -26.72 -7.32
CA GLU A 185 0.76 -25.46 -7.82
C GLU A 185 0.46 -24.31 -6.87
N ILE A 186 -0.74 -24.25 -6.29
CA ILE A 186 -1.11 -23.27 -5.26
C ILE A 186 -0.20 -23.39 -4.04
N ALA A 187 0.04 -24.62 -3.55
CA ALA A 187 0.93 -24.86 -2.44
C ALA A 187 2.39 -24.44 -2.73
N GLN A 188 2.85 -24.64 -3.96
CA GLN A 188 4.19 -24.21 -4.39
C GLN A 188 4.34 -22.69 -4.36
N VAL A 189 3.38 -21.93 -4.94
CA VAL A 189 3.37 -20.47 -4.90
C VAL A 189 3.41 -19.97 -3.46
N ALA A 190 2.51 -20.48 -2.61
CA ALA A 190 2.44 -20.09 -1.21
C ALA A 190 3.72 -20.43 -0.43
N THR A 191 4.34 -21.58 -0.72
CA THR A 191 5.61 -21.99 -0.11
C THR A 191 6.74 -21.04 -0.48
N ILE A 192 6.85 -20.63 -1.74
CA ILE A 192 7.91 -19.70 -2.20
C ILE A 192 7.72 -18.33 -1.55
N SER A 193 6.53 -17.78 -1.56
CA SER A 193 6.24 -16.49 -0.91
C SER A 193 6.44 -16.57 0.61
N ALA A 194 6.17 -17.73 1.23
CA ALA A 194 6.48 -18.00 2.64
C ALA A 194 7.96 -18.29 2.94
N ASN A 195 8.90 -17.93 2.06
CA ASN A 195 10.33 -18.17 2.20
C ASN A 195 10.74 -19.66 2.31
N GLY A 196 10.01 -20.56 1.67
CA GLY A 196 10.27 -21.99 1.64
C GLY A 196 9.62 -22.80 2.78
N ASP A 197 8.69 -22.19 3.54
CA ASP A 197 7.93 -22.86 4.59
C ASP A 197 6.77 -23.68 3.97
N THR A 198 6.98 -24.99 3.89
CA THR A 198 6.00 -25.93 3.33
C THR A 198 4.75 -26.06 4.19
N THR A 199 4.84 -25.81 5.50
CA THR A 199 3.69 -25.85 6.41
C THR A 199 2.71 -24.75 6.07
N ILE A 200 3.21 -23.53 5.90
CA ILE A 200 2.40 -22.38 5.46
C ILE A 200 1.83 -22.65 4.07
N GLY A 201 2.66 -23.14 3.12
CA GLY A 201 2.23 -23.43 1.77
C GLY A 201 1.05 -24.42 1.69
N THR A 202 1.15 -25.51 2.44
CA THR A 202 0.08 -26.52 2.51
C THR A 202 -1.19 -25.96 3.14
N MET A 203 -1.06 -25.18 4.22
CA MET A 203 -2.18 -24.56 4.91
C MET A 203 -2.96 -23.58 4.03
N VAL A 204 -2.24 -22.77 3.24
CA VAL A 204 -2.84 -21.85 2.27
C VAL A 204 -3.59 -22.63 1.18
N ALA A 205 -2.97 -23.68 0.61
CA ALA A 205 -3.63 -24.52 -0.39
C ALA A 205 -4.89 -25.22 0.17
N ASP A 206 -4.85 -25.71 1.40
CA ASP A 206 -6.00 -26.28 2.08
C ASP A 206 -7.12 -25.26 2.33
N ALA A 207 -6.75 -24.01 2.66
CA ALA A 207 -7.72 -22.93 2.79
C ALA A 207 -8.41 -22.66 1.43
N PHE A 208 -7.65 -22.49 0.35
CA PHE A 208 -8.22 -22.31 -1.00
C PHE A 208 -9.09 -23.49 -1.45
N ARG A 209 -8.71 -24.73 -1.12
CA ARG A 209 -9.53 -25.92 -1.42
C ARG A 209 -10.87 -25.89 -0.72
N LYS A 210 -10.93 -25.40 0.54
CA LYS A 210 -12.16 -25.37 1.35
C LYS A 210 -13.11 -24.25 0.94
N VAL A 211 -12.59 -23.04 0.65
CA VAL A 211 -13.44 -21.87 0.33
C VAL A 211 -13.54 -21.55 -1.16
N GLY A 212 -12.76 -22.25 -2.00
CA GLY A 212 -12.71 -21.99 -3.45
C GLY A 212 -11.82 -20.81 -3.85
N LYS A 213 -11.72 -20.57 -5.17
CA LYS A 213 -10.84 -19.52 -5.74
C LYS A 213 -11.27 -18.11 -5.34
N ASP A 214 -12.58 -17.87 -5.29
CA ASP A 214 -13.20 -16.59 -4.95
C ASP A 214 -13.49 -16.44 -3.45
N GLY A 215 -13.18 -17.47 -2.67
CA GLY A 215 -13.41 -17.51 -1.22
C GLY A 215 -12.52 -16.55 -0.45
N THR A 216 -13.00 -16.10 0.70
CA THR A 216 -12.25 -15.21 1.58
C THR A 216 -11.39 -16.01 2.55
N ILE A 217 -10.10 -15.69 2.60
CA ILE A 217 -9.16 -16.24 3.58
C ILE A 217 -8.63 -15.08 4.42
N THR A 218 -8.68 -15.22 5.74
CA THR A 218 -8.19 -14.22 6.70
C THR A 218 -7.19 -14.83 7.66
N VAL A 219 -6.25 -14.02 8.16
CA VAL A 219 -5.25 -14.42 9.14
C VAL A 219 -5.54 -13.75 10.46
N SER A 220 -5.62 -14.53 11.53
CA SER A 220 -5.80 -14.03 12.89
C SER A 220 -4.74 -14.62 13.84
N GLU A 221 -4.58 -13.97 14.99
CA GLU A 221 -3.71 -14.49 16.04
C GLU A 221 -4.41 -15.63 16.77
N GLY A 222 -3.75 -16.78 16.86
CA GLY A 222 -4.16 -17.93 17.66
C GLY A 222 -3.80 -17.75 19.13
N LYS A 223 -4.36 -18.62 19.95
CA LYS A 223 -4.01 -18.71 21.39
C LYS A 223 -3.18 -19.95 21.71
N THR A 224 -2.90 -20.75 20.69
CA THR A 224 -2.17 -22.02 20.76
C THR A 224 -0.75 -21.87 20.21
N MET A 225 0.09 -22.88 20.42
CA MET A 225 1.43 -22.92 19.84
C MET A 225 1.42 -23.36 18.37
N GLU A 226 0.36 -24.02 17.93
CA GLU A 226 0.21 -24.55 16.59
C GLU A 226 -0.69 -23.66 15.72
N HIS A 227 -0.49 -23.71 14.42
CA HIS A 227 -1.35 -23.03 13.46
C HIS A 227 -2.59 -23.86 13.20
N GLU A 228 -3.75 -23.20 13.15
CA GLU A 228 -5.05 -23.85 12.93
C GLU A 228 -5.77 -23.23 11.73
N LEU A 229 -6.41 -24.08 10.90
CA LEU A 229 -7.29 -23.65 9.82
C LEU A 229 -8.74 -23.97 10.18
N GLU A 230 -9.52 -22.94 10.42
CA GLU A 230 -10.95 -23.01 10.69
C GLU A 230 -11.74 -22.39 9.52
N VAL A 231 -12.84 -23.01 9.12
CA VAL A 231 -13.77 -22.41 8.17
C VAL A 231 -15.01 -22.00 8.96
N VAL A 232 -15.34 -20.72 8.88
CA VAL A 232 -16.50 -20.13 9.56
C VAL A 232 -17.46 -19.53 8.55
N GLU A 233 -18.71 -19.45 8.91
CA GLU A 233 -19.68 -18.69 8.15
C GLU A 233 -19.30 -17.22 8.15
N GLY A 234 -19.35 -16.58 7.01
CA GLY A 234 -18.96 -15.19 6.92
C GLY A 234 -18.94 -14.68 5.48
N MET A 235 -18.74 -13.39 5.35
CA MET A 235 -18.70 -12.72 4.06
C MET A 235 -17.70 -11.57 4.08
N LYS A 236 -16.98 -11.38 2.96
CA LYS A 236 -16.19 -10.20 2.68
C LYS A 236 -16.88 -9.35 1.61
N PHE A 237 -16.90 -8.03 1.81
CA PHE A 237 -17.32 -7.09 0.78
C PHE A 237 -16.36 -5.89 0.67
N ASP A 238 -16.23 -5.37 -0.55
CA ASP A 238 -15.20 -4.42 -0.95
C ASP A 238 -15.61 -2.98 -0.61
N ARG A 239 -15.81 -2.70 0.68
CA ARG A 239 -16.04 -1.38 1.25
C ARG A 239 -15.40 -1.28 2.62
N GLY A 240 -14.57 -0.27 2.82
CA GLY A 240 -13.93 0.00 4.09
C GLY A 240 -14.61 1.10 4.90
N TYR A 241 -13.98 1.52 5.98
CA TYR A 241 -14.52 2.57 6.86
C TYR A 241 -14.62 3.92 6.13
N ILE A 242 -15.71 4.65 6.39
CA ILE A 242 -15.94 5.98 5.81
C ILE A 242 -14.93 7.01 6.33
N SER A 243 -14.46 6.86 7.57
CA SER A 243 -13.54 7.79 8.20
C SER A 243 -12.42 7.07 8.94
N PRO A 244 -11.14 7.50 8.77
CA PRO A 244 -10.01 6.97 9.53
C PRO A 244 -10.15 7.13 11.06
N TYR A 245 -10.98 8.05 11.52
CA TYR A 245 -11.23 8.24 12.94
C TYR A 245 -11.95 7.05 13.61
N PHE A 246 -12.52 6.13 12.83
CA PHE A 246 -13.10 4.89 13.35
C PHE A 246 -12.07 3.82 13.69
N ILE A 247 -10.83 3.95 13.26
CA ILE A 247 -9.77 2.96 13.51
C ILE A 247 -9.63 2.66 15.00
N THR A 248 -9.62 1.37 15.35
CA THR A 248 -9.37 0.88 16.72
C THR A 248 -7.94 0.41 16.90
N ASP A 249 -7.36 -0.19 15.86
CA ASP A 249 -5.95 -0.61 15.83
C ASP A 249 -5.17 0.33 14.89
N THR A 250 -4.49 1.30 15.47
CA THR A 250 -3.70 2.29 14.73
C THR A 250 -2.45 1.70 14.05
N LYS A 251 -1.92 0.57 14.55
CA LYS A 251 -0.76 -0.09 13.97
C LYS A 251 -1.14 -0.78 12.65
N ALA A 252 -2.24 -1.54 12.67
CA ALA A 252 -2.74 -2.26 11.50
C ALA A 252 -3.72 -1.43 10.65
N GLN A 253 -4.02 -0.18 11.02
CA GLN A 253 -4.94 0.73 10.31
C GLN A 253 -6.32 0.09 10.06
N LYS A 254 -6.85 -0.65 11.03
CA LYS A 254 -8.13 -1.37 10.94
C LYS A 254 -9.06 -1.07 12.10
N VAL A 255 -10.34 -1.30 11.89
CA VAL A 255 -11.36 -1.40 12.94
C VAL A 255 -11.58 -2.88 13.21
N GLN A 256 -11.55 -3.29 14.47
CA GLN A 256 -11.86 -4.66 14.88
C GLN A 256 -12.87 -4.61 16.02
N PHE A 257 -14.03 -5.26 15.80
CA PHE A 257 -15.11 -5.38 16.77
C PHE A 257 -15.34 -6.84 17.14
N THR A 258 -15.56 -7.08 18.41
CA THR A 258 -15.98 -8.38 18.95
C THR A 258 -17.42 -8.27 19.42
N ASP A 259 -18.27 -9.21 19.04
CA ASP A 259 -19.71 -9.24 19.29
C ASP A 259 -20.46 -7.95 18.90
N PRO A 260 -20.18 -7.36 17.71
CA PRO A 260 -20.84 -6.13 17.29
C PRO A 260 -22.30 -6.34 16.93
N MET A 261 -23.08 -5.26 17.06
CA MET A 261 -24.38 -5.12 16.43
C MET A 261 -24.21 -4.51 15.05
N VAL A 262 -25.06 -4.90 14.10
CA VAL A 262 -25.02 -4.44 12.71
C VAL A 262 -26.36 -3.82 12.34
N LEU A 263 -26.31 -2.56 11.91
CA LEU A 263 -27.46 -1.85 11.34
C LEU A 263 -27.29 -1.79 9.82
N LEU A 264 -28.31 -2.20 9.08
CA LEU A 264 -28.36 -2.14 7.62
C LEU A 264 -29.44 -1.15 7.18
N PHE A 265 -29.03 -0.08 6.48
CA PHE A 265 -29.91 0.99 6.05
C PHE A 265 -29.72 1.33 4.55
N ASP A 266 -30.78 1.23 3.76
CA ASP A 266 -30.70 1.36 2.28
C ASP A 266 -30.52 2.80 1.78
N LYS A 267 -30.60 3.81 2.65
CA LYS A 267 -30.48 5.22 2.27
C LYS A 267 -29.26 5.89 2.88
N LYS A 268 -29.07 7.15 2.47
CA LYS A 268 -28.07 8.04 3.09
C LYS A 268 -28.54 8.51 4.46
N ILE A 269 -27.58 8.60 5.38
CA ILE A 269 -27.79 9.10 6.73
C ILE A 269 -27.08 10.45 6.85
N SER A 270 -27.84 11.54 6.87
CA SER A 270 -27.28 12.89 6.97
C SER A 270 -27.50 13.53 8.35
N THR A 271 -28.53 13.11 9.08
CA THR A 271 -28.88 13.63 10.41
C THR A 271 -28.74 12.58 11.50
N VAL A 272 -28.43 13.02 12.70
CA VAL A 272 -28.25 12.13 13.87
C VAL A 272 -29.56 11.64 14.43
N GLN A 273 -30.65 12.40 14.27
CA GLN A 273 -31.94 12.10 14.89
C GLN A 273 -32.46 10.69 14.56
N ALA A 274 -32.28 10.26 13.31
CA ALA A 274 -32.66 8.91 12.89
C ALA A 274 -31.83 7.79 13.58
N LEU A 275 -30.60 8.10 13.97
CA LEU A 275 -29.69 7.14 14.60
C LEU A 275 -29.78 7.11 16.14
N LEU A 276 -30.38 8.13 16.76
CA LEU A 276 -30.40 8.26 18.22
C LEU A 276 -30.90 7.01 18.94
N PRO A 277 -32.03 6.39 18.56
CA PRO A 277 -32.53 5.19 19.24
C PRO A 277 -31.56 4.01 19.18
N VAL A 278 -30.90 3.84 18.02
CA VAL A 278 -29.91 2.77 17.79
C VAL A 278 -28.66 3.02 18.62
N LEU A 279 -28.15 4.26 18.64
CA LEU A 279 -26.97 4.66 19.41
C LEU A 279 -27.19 4.53 20.92
N GLU A 280 -28.39 4.90 21.41
CA GLU A 280 -28.77 4.73 22.81
C GLU A 280 -28.87 3.24 23.18
N HIS A 281 -29.41 2.41 22.30
CA HIS A 281 -29.48 0.98 22.50
C HIS A 281 -28.08 0.36 22.59
N ALA A 282 -27.19 0.71 21.65
CA ALA A 282 -25.80 0.27 21.64
C ALA A 282 -25.03 0.71 22.90
N ALA A 283 -25.25 1.97 23.34
CA ALA A 283 -24.65 2.50 24.54
C ALA A 283 -25.13 1.79 25.83
N LYS A 284 -26.42 1.48 25.91
CA LYS A 284 -27.00 0.73 27.03
C LYS A 284 -26.43 -0.68 27.16
N LEU A 285 -26.21 -1.36 26.03
CA LEU A 285 -25.64 -2.71 26.01
C LEU A 285 -24.11 -2.72 26.03
N GLN A 286 -23.46 -1.58 25.89
CA GLN A 286 -21.99 -1.44 25.76
C GLN A 286 -21.39 -2.33 24.66
N ARG A 287 -22.14 -2.56 23.58
CA ARG A 287 -21.70 -3.37 22.44
C ARG A 287 -21.28 -2.47 21.30
N PRO A 288 -20.23 -2.88 20.53
CA PRO A 288 -19.85 -2.17 19.32
C PRO A 288 -20.98 -2.14 18.29
N LEU A 289 -21.06 -1.07 17.50
CA LEU A 289 -22.06 -0.90 16.46
C LEU A 289 -21.39 -0.66 15.11
N LEU A 290 -21.71 -1.51 14.13
CA LEU A 290 -21.42 -1.27 12.73
C LEU A 290 -22.68 -0.72 12.03
N ILE A 291 -22.54 0.38 11.31
CA ILE A 291 -23.57 0.96 10.47
C ILE A 291 -23.17 0.75 9.01
N VAL A 292 -23.99 0.04 8.25
CA VAL A 292 -23.83 -0.10 6.80
C VAL A 292 -24.97 0.64 6.13
N ALA A 293 -24.66 1.71 5.41
CA ALA A 293 -25.64 2.57 4.76
C ALA A 293 -25.18 2.97 3.35
N GLU A 294 -26.08 3.49 2.51
CA GLU A 294 -25.67 4.03 1.21
C GLU A 294 -24.53 5.05 1.35
N ASP A 295 -24.68 5.99 2.29
CA ASP A 295 -23.63 6.91 2.74
C ASP A 295 -23.95 7.45 4.14
N VAL A 296 -22.92 7.88 4.88
CA VAL A 296 -23.09 8.61 6.14
C VAL A 296 -22.34 9.93 6.03
N GLU A 297 -23.06 11.02 6.04
CA GLU A 297 -22.54 12.34 5.69
C GLU A 297 -22.79 13.38 6.78
N ASN A 298 -22.09 14.51 6.68
CA ASN A 298 -22.34 15.74 7.44
C ASN A 298 -22.43 15.55 8.96
N GLU A 299 -23.54 15.97 9.55
CA GLU A 299 -23.79 15.98 10.99
C GLU A 299 -23.75 14.57 11.59
N ALA A 300 -24.31 13.58 10.90
CA ALA A 300 -24.32 12.19 11.37
C ALA A 300 -22.90 11.66 11.51
N LEU A 301 -22.05 11.80 10.48
CA LEU A 301 -20.67 11.35 10.52
C LEU A 301 -19.86 12.07 11.61
N ALA A 302 -20.00 13.39 11.70
CA ALA A 302 -19.29 14.18 12.71
C ALA A 302 -19.66 13.72 14.14
N THR A 303 -20.93 13.48 14.39
CA THR A 303 -21.40 13.03 15.70
C THR A 303 -20.93 11.61 16.04
N LEU A 304 -20.94 10.67 15.08
CA LEU A 304 -20.39 9.32 15.29
C LEU A 304 -18.90 9.38 15.66
N VAL A 305 -18.13 10.19 14.93
CA VAL A 305 -16.69 10.39 15.21
C VAL A 305 -16.48 11.00 16.59
N VAL A 306 -17.22 12.04 16.97
CA VAL A 306 -17.10 12.68 18.29
C VAL A 306 -17.45 11.71 19.41
N ASN A 307 -18.52 10.92 19.28
CA ASN A 307 -18.89 9.91 20.28
C ASN A 307 -17.84 8.82 20.44
N LYS A 308 -17.26 8.36 19.36
CA LYS A 308 -16.16 7.40 19.38
C LYS A 308 -14.92 7.98 20.05
N LEU A 309 -14.51 9.22 19.71
CA LEU A 309 -13.33 9.87 20.28
C LEU A 309 -13.48 10.18 21.78
N ARG A 310 -14.70 10.46 22.25
CA ARG A 310 -15.00 10.65 23.66
C ARG A 310 -15.04 9.33 24.44
N GLY A 311 -14.87 8.19 23.78
CA GLY A 311 -14.86 6.87 24.41
C GLY A 311 -16.25 6.38 24.88
N GLY A 312 -17.33 7.07 24.51
CA GLY A 312 -18.68 6.74 24.94
C GLY A 312 -19.32 5.60 24.14
N LEU A 313 -18.85 5.34 22.92
CA LEU A 313 -19.42 4.31 22.05
C LEU A 313 -18.38 3.78 21.05
N GLN A 314 -18.28 2.49 20.92
CA GLN A 314 -17.51 1.85 19.84
C GLN A 314 -18.41 1.76 18.60
N VAL A 315 -18.18 2.64 17.63
CA VAL A 315 -18.98 2.72 16.40
C VAL A 315 -18.10 2.87 15.18
N ALA A 316 -18.51 2.25 14.09
CA ALA A 316 -17.94 2.47 12.76
C ALA A 316 -19.05 2.54 11.72
N ALA A 317 -18.79 3.25 10.63
CA ALA A 317 -19.70 3.35 9.49
C ALA A 317 -18.97 2.95 8.21
N VAL A 318 -19.66 2.18 7.37
CA VAL A 318 -19.19 1.65 6.10
C VAL A 318 -20.24 1.93 5.03
N LYS A 319 -19.81 2.23 3.80
CA LYS A 319 -20.72 2.35 2.67
C LYS A 319 -21.23 0.99 2.22
N ALA A 320 -22.49 0.92 1.84
CA ALA A 320 -23.08 -0.27 1.27
C ALA A 320 -22.36 -0.70 -0.02
N PRO A 321 -22.09 -1.99 -0.23
CA PRO A 321 -21.45 -2.48 -1.42
C PRO A 321 -22.38 -2.44 -2.64
N GLY A 322 -21.82 -2.20 -3.83
CA GLY A 322 -22.57 -2.14 -5.08
C GLY A 322 -23.30 -0.82 -5.34
N PHE A 323 -24.11 -0.79 -6.39
CA PHE A 323 -24.92 0.38 -6.83
C PHE A 323 -26.31 -0.07 -7.27
N GLY A 324 -27.32 0.79 -7.12
CA GLY A 324 -28.69 0.53 -7.56
C GLY A 324 -29.29 -0.75 -6.97
N ASP A 325 -29.94 -1.56 -7.81
CA ASP A 325 -30.60 -2.80 -7.38
C ASP A 325 -29.61 -3.86 -6.90
N HIS A 326 -28.41 -3.86 -7.46
CA HIS A 326 -27.34 -4.75 -7.00
C HIS A 326 -26.93 -4.45 -5.56
N ARG A 327 -26.89 -3.16 -5.15
CA ARG A 327 -26.64 -2.74 -3.77
C ARG A 327 -27.70 -3.30 -2.83
N LYS A 328 -29.00 -3.16 -3.18
CA LYS A 328 -30.10 -3.71 -2.36
C LYS A 328 -29.97 -5.22 -2.20
N ALA A 329 -29.66 -5.91 -3.27
CA ALA A 329 -29.49 -7.36 -3.25
C ALA A 329 -28.32 -7.80 -2.37
N MET A 330 -27.18 -7.12 -2.42
CA MET A 330 -26.03 -7.40 -1.54
C MET A 330 -26.34 -7.05 -0.08
N MET A 331 -27.04 -5.95 0.18
CA MET A 331 -27.50 -5.61 1.54
C MET A 331 -28.44 -6.67 2.14
N GLN A 332 -29.30 -7.27 1.31
CA GLN A 332 -30.12 -8.41 1.72
C GLN A 332 -29.30 -9.66 2.02
N ASP A 333 -28.24 -9.92 1.24
CA ASP A 333 -27.35 -11.05 1.50
C ASP A 333 -26.61 -10.88 2.84
N ILE A 334 -26.15 -9.65 3.13
CA ILE A 334 -25.56 -9.29 4.42
C ILE A 334 -26.60 -9.44 5.54
N ALA A 335 -27.84 -9.01 5.31
CA ALA A 335 -28.92 -9.11 6.30
C ALA A 335 -29.19 -10.55 6.72
N VAL A 336 -29.30 -11.46 5.74
CA VAL A 336 -29.45 -12.90 6.01
C VAL A 336 -28.26 -13.46 6.79
N LEU A 337 -27.03 -13.05 6.44
CA LEU A 337 -25.83 -13.52 7.13
C LEU A 337 -25.77 -13.10 8.60
N VAL A 338 -26.09 -11.84 8.91
CA VAL A 338 -25.99 -11.31 10.27
C VAL A 338 -27.29 -11.46 11.08
N GLY A 339 -28.35 -12.00 10.48
CA GLY A 339 -29.67 -12.12 11.10
C GLY A 339 -30.32 -10.76 11.36
N ALA A 340 -30.07 -9.78 10.47
CA ALA A 340 -30.64 -8.44 10.52
C ALA A 340 -31.84 -8.30 9.58
N GLU A 341 -32.60 -7.24 9.77
CA GLU A 341 -33.58 -6.80 8.79
C GLU A 341 -33.09 -5.53 8.08
N LEU A 342 -33.14 -5.52 6.73
CA LEU A 342 -32.78 -4.34 5.96
C LEU A 342 -33.84 -3.25 6.14
N VAL A 343 -33.45 -2.13 6.74
CA VAL A 343 -34.33 -0.95 6.87
C VAL A 343 -34.34 -0.20 5.54
N SER A 344 -35.48 -0.29 4.85
CA SER A 344 -35.74 0.38 3.58
C SER A 344 -37.18 0.90 3.52
N GLU A 345 -37.47 1.81 2.57
CA GLU A 345 -38.85 2.25 2.33
C GLU A 345 -39.77 1.11 1.88
N ASP A 346 -39.22 0.14 1.16
CA ASP A 346 -39.96 -1.01 0.65
C ASP A 346 -40.44 -1.92 1.81
N THR A 347 -39.70 -1.97 2.91
CA THR A 347 -40.11 -2.70 4.14
C THR A 347 -41.06 -1.89 5.03
N GLY A 348 -41.26 -0.60 4.71
CA GLY A 348 -42.14 0.32 5.48
C GLY A 348 -41.61 0.69 6.87
N ARG A 349 -40.37 0.25 7.21
CA ARG A 349 -39.75 0.55 8.50
C ARG A 349 -38.93 1.84 8.44
N LYS A 350 -39.06 2.65 9.49
CA LYS A 350 -38.29 3.87 9.70
C LYS A 350 -37.45 3.75 10.97
N LEU A 351 -36.30 4.43 11.01
CA LEU A 351 -35.38 4.41 12.17
C LEU A 351 -35.84 5.32 13.31
N ASP A 352 -36.76 6.29 13.06
CA ASP A 352 -36.96 7.47 13.90
C ASP A 352 -38.04 7.33 14.99
N GLU A 353 -39.13 6.58 14.81
CA GLU A 353 -40.24 6.57 15.77
C GLU A 353 -40.64 5.19 16.34
N SER A 354 -40.19 4.10 15.72
CA SER A 354 -40.51 2.74 16.13
C SER A 354 -39.31 1.81 16.02
N PHE A 355 -38.18 2.22 16.64
CA PHE A 355 -37.01 1.38 16.67
C PHE A 355 -37.30 0.07 17.42
N ASP A 356 -37.21 -1.03 16.70
CA ASP A 356 -37.26 -2.38 17.24
C ASP A 356 -35.85 -2.99 17.22
N PRO A 357 -35.31 -3.45 18.36
CA PRO A 357 -34.02 -4.12 18.42
C PRO A 357 -33.85 -5.33 17.49
N ILE A 358 -34.94 -5.93 17.04
CA ILE A 358 -34.96 -7.06 16.08
C ILE A 358 -34.36 -6.69 14.72
N VAL A 359 -34.35 -5.39 14.37
CA VAL A 359 -33.75 -4.91 13.14
C VAL A 359 -32.23 -5.04 13.12
N LEU A 360 -31.61 -5.13 14.31
CA LEU A 360 -30.16 -5.24 14.45
C LEU A 360 -29.70 -6.68 14.34
N GLY A 361 -28.82 -6.93 13.38
CA GLY A 361 -28.07 -8.18 13.32
C GLY A 361 -26.88 -8.19 14.25
N THR A 362 -26.27 -9.34 14.38
CA THR A 362 -25.05 -9.52 15.16
C THR A 362 -24.06 -10.44 14.45
N ALA A 363 -22.78 -10.31 14.80
CA ALA A 363 -21.73 -11.20 14.35
C ALA A 363 -20.72 -11.38 15.47
N LYS A 364 -19.92 -12.44 15.42
CA LYS A 364 -18.89 -12.69 16.43
C LYS A 364 -17.71 -11.76 16.29
N THR A 365 -17.26 -11.51 15.06
CA THR A 365 -16.16 -10.59 14.78
C THR A 365 -16.40 -9.85 13.47
N ILE A 366 -16.16 -8.54 13.48
CA ILE A 366 -16.13 -7.73 12.26
C ILE A 366 -14.77 -7.02 12.19
N THR A 367 -14.12 -7.15 11.04
CA THR A 367 -12.87 -6.45 10.74
C THR A 367 -13.07 -5.55 9.54
N ILE A 368 -12.77 -4.24 9.68
CA ILE A 368 -12.90 -3.25 8.62
C ILE A 368 -11.54 -2.64 8.35
N THR A 369 -11.09 -2.73 7.12
CA THR A 369 -9.89 -2.07 6.63
C THR A 369 -10.25 -0.78 5.90
N LYS A 370 -9.31 -0.15 5.25
CA LYS A 370 -9.56 1.01 4.40
C LYS A 370 -10.47 0.68 3.21
N ASP A 371 -10.34 -0.52 2.66
CA ASP A 371 -10.96 -0.91 1.39
C ASP A 371 -12.00 -2.03 1.53
N ASP A 372 -11.91 -2.84 2.60
CA ASP A 372 -12.70 -4.05 2.80
C ASP A 372 -13.39 -4.11 4.17
N THR A 373 -14.49 -4.85 4.22
CA THR A 373 -15.14 -5.30 5.46
C THR A 373 -15.34 -6.80 5.44
N VAL A 374 -14.90 -7.48 6.50
CA VAL A 374 -15.06 -8.92 6.71
C VAL A 374 -15.95 -9.16 7.92
N VAL A 375 -17.03 -9.88 7.72
CA VAL A 375 -17.96 -10.32 8.77
C VAL A 375 -17.72 -11.80 9.01
N LEU A 376 -17.45 -12.19 10.23
CA LEU A 376 -17.22 -13.58 10.65
C LEU A 376 -18.28 -14.03 11.62
N ASP A 377 -18.80 -15.24 11.40
CA ASP A 377 -19.74 -15.91 12.27
C ASP A 377 -20.96 -15.02 12.59
N GLY A 378 -21.72 -14.71 11.53
CA GLY A 378 -22.97 -13.96 11.62
C GLY A 378 -24.05 -14.77 12.32
N ALA A 379 -25.01 -14.08 12.96
CA ALA A 379 -26.09 -14.73 13.70
C ALA A 379 -27.23 -15.26 12.83
N GLY A 380 -27.12 -15.15 11.49
CA GLY A 380 -28.11 -15.69 10.56
C GLY A 380 -28.22 -17.21 10.64
N GLY A 381 -29.42 -17.74 10.44
CA GLY A 381 -29.65 -19.18 10.45
C GLY A 381 -29.07 -19.86 9.21
N GLN A 382 -28.34 -20.98 9.35
CA GLN A 382 -27.82 -21.76 8.22
C GLN A 382 -28.89 -22.09 7.17
N GLY A 383 -30.11 -22.41 7.61
CA GLY A 383 -31.23 -22.67 6.71
C GLY A 383 -31.65 -21.45 5.87
N GLU A 384 -31.55 -20.24 6.43
CA GLU A 384 -31.87 -19.00 5.73
C GLU A 384 -30.78 -18.63 4.71
N ILE A 385 -29.51 -18.82 5.09
CA ILE A 385 -28.36 -18.65 4.20
C ILE A 385 -28.44 -19.62 3.03
N GLN A 386 -28.75 -20.91 3.29
CA GLN A 386 -28.91 -21.92 2.26
C GLN A 386 -30.07 -21.59 1.32
N ALA A 387 -31.22 -21.21 1.86
CA ALA A 387 -32.38 -20.80 1.06
C ALA A 387 -32.07 -19.57 0.19
N ARG A 388 -31.25 -18.64 0.69
CA ARG A 388 -30.79 -17.48 -0.10
C ARG A 388 -29.83 -17.88 -1.22
N CYS A 389 -28.92 -18.80 -0.97
CA CYS A 389 -28.04 -19.37 -2.00
C CYS A 389 -28.85 -20.05 -3.12
N GLU A 390 -29.88 -20.82 -2.78
CA GLU A 390 -30.78 -21.48 -3.74
C GLU A 390 -31.57 -20.45 -4.57
N GLN A 391 -32.01 -19.34 -3.98
CA GLN A 391 -32.67 -18.24 -4.70
C GLN A 391 -31.70 -17.59 -5.71
N ILE A 392 -30.45 -17.34 -5.33
CA ILE A 392 -29.45 -16.76 -6.23
C ILE A 392 -29.14 -17.76 -7.37
N GLN A 393 -29.00 -19.05 -7.07
CA GLN A 393 -28.76 -20.08 -8.07
C GLN A 393 -29.92 -20.16 -9.08
N ALA A 394 -31.15 -20.15 -8.62
CA ALA A 394 -32.34 -20.12 -9.48
C ALA A 394 -32.36 -18.86 -10.37
N ALA A 395 -31.93 -17.72 -9.87
CA ALA A 395 -31.83 -16.49 -10.65
C ALA A 395 -30.73 -16.59 -11.74
N ILE A 396 -29.61 -17.25 -11.48
CA ILE A 396 -28.54 -17.51 -12.47
C ILE A 396 -29.10 -18.34 -13.63
N ASP A 397 -29.92 -19.37 -13.33
CA ASP A 397 -30.46 -20.29 -14.34
C ASP A 397 -31.48 -19.63 -15.27
N VAL A 398 -32.19 -18.60 -14.79
CA VAL A 398 -33.22 -17.88 -15.55
C VAL A 398 -32.67 -16.66 -16.29
N THR A 399 -31.61 -16.04 -15.81
CA THR A 399 -31.05 -14.80 -16.39
C THR A 399 -30.41 -15.06 -17.76
N GLY A 400 -30.76 -14.24 -18.76
CA GLY A 400 -30.22 -14.33 -20.12
C GLY A 400 -28.94 -13.52 -20.37
N SER A 401 -28.58 -12.61 -19.47
CA SER A 401 -27.42 -11.74 -19.59
C SER A 401 -26.19 -12.38 -18.92
N GLU A 402 -25.11 -12.60 -19.66
CA GLU A 402 -23.87 -13.15 -19.09
C GLU A 402 -23.26 -12.23 -18.00
N TYR A 403 -23.34 -10.92 -18.20
CA TYR A 403 -22.88 -9.96 -17.18
C TYR A 403 -23.65 -10.10 -15.85
N GLU A 404 -24.99 -10.24 -15.93
CA GLU A 404 -25.80 -10.44 -14.72
C GLU A 404 -25.53 -11.82 -14.09
N LYS A 405 -25.35 -12.86 -14.91
CA LYS A 405 -24.95 -14.17 -14.41
C LYS A 405 -23.64 -14.12 -13.63
N ASP A 406 -22.64 -13.42 -14.16
CA ASP A 406 -21.35 -13.31 -13.49
C ASP A 406 -21.48 -12.55 -12.15
N LYS A 407 -22.30 -11.52 -12.09
CA LYS A 407 -22.59 -10.80 -10.83
C LYS A 407 -23.37 -11.67 -9.82
N LEU A 408 -24.27 -12.49 -10.28
CA LEU A 408 -24.98 -13.44 -9.43
C LEU A 408 -24.05 -14.56 -8.94
N ARG A 409 -23.16 -15.07 -9.79
CA ARG A 409 -22.14 -16.05 -9.41
C ARG A 409 -21.19 -15.49 -8.35
N GLU A 410 -20.72 -14.24 -8.53
CA GLU A 410 -19.91 -13.54 -7.55
C GLU A 410 -20.61 -13.46 -6.17
N ARG A 411 -21.89 -13.07 -6.15
CA ARG A 411 -22.69 -13.02 -4.92
C ARG A 411 -22.87 -14.40 -4.27
N LEU A 412 -23.16 -15.42 -5.08
CA LEU A 412 -23.29 -16.79 -4.61
C LEU A 412 -21.99 -17.28 -3.96
N ALA A 413 -20.85 -17.05 -4.62
CA ALA A 413 -19.54 -17.44 -4.10
C ALA A 413 -19.21 -16.74 -2.78
N LYS A 414 -19.53 -15.44 -2.65
CA LYS A 414 -19.32 -14.66 -1.41
C LYS A 414 -20.20 -15.16 -0.25
N LEU A 415 -21.41 -15.63 -0.51
CA LEU A 415 -22.34 -16.08 0.52
C LEU A 415 -22.15 -17.57 0.90
N SER A 416 -21.91 -18.43 -0.11
CA SER A 416 -21.81 -19.90 0.08
C SER A 416 -20.43 -20.37 0.51
N GLY A 417 -19.37 -19.64 0.13
CA GLY A 417 -17.98 -20.06 0.36
C GLY A 417 -17.51 -19.94 1.80
N GLY A 418 -18.18 -19.15 2.63
CA GLY A 418 -17.74 -18.84 3.98
C GLY A 418 -16.40 -18.09 4.01
N VAL A 419 -15.77 -18.06 5.16
CA VAL A 419 -14.45 -17.46 5.37
C VAL A 419 -13.51 -18.47 6.02
N ALA A 420 -12.38 -18.77 5.39
CA ALA A 420 -11.33 -19.53 6.02
C ALA A 420 -10.51 -18.61 6.94
N VAL A 421 -10.39 -18.97 8.20
CA VAL A 421 -9.60 -18.23 9.20
C VAL A 421 -8.38 -19.06 9.56
N ILE A 422 -7.20 -18.56 9.21
CA ILE A 422 -5.95 -19.16 9.65
C ILE A 422 -5.52 -18.48 10.94
N LYS A 423 -5.53 -19.27 12.03
CA LYS A 423 -5.08 -18.83 13.35
C LYS A 423 -3.60 -19.15 13.49
N VAL A 424 -2.79 -18.11 13.65
CA VAL A 424 -1.33 -18.24 13.76
C VAL A 424 -0.96 -18.49 15.22
N GLY A 425 -0.35 -19.63 15.49
CA GLY A 425 0.25 -19.95 16.79
C GLY A 425 1.73 -19.58 16.86
N GLY A 426 2.26 -19.45 18.05
CA GLY A 426 3.68 -19.22 18.29
C GLY A 426 4.03 -19.03 19.76
N ALA A 427 5.31 -19.12 20.10
CA ALA A 427 5.80 -19.02 21.47
C ALA A 427 5.88 -17.57 21.97
N THR A 428 6.04 -16.62 21.07
CA THR A 428 6.18 -15.20 21.39
C THR A 428 5.36 -14.33 20.43
N GLU A 429 4.90 -13.16 20.90
CA GLU A 429 4.17 -12.19 20.08
C GLU A 429 4.97 -11.76 18.83
N VAL A 430 6.29 -11.65 18.96
CA VAL A 430 7.17 -11.29 17.84
C VAL A 430 7.19 -12.38 16.76
N GLU A 431 7.22 -13.64 17.14
CA GLU A 431 7.14 -14.79 16.24
C GLU A 431 5.79 -14.86 15.53
N VAL A 432 4.71 -14.76 16.30
CA VAL A 432 3.34 -14.77 15.76
C VAL A 432 3.14 -13.65 14.74
N GLN A 433 3.66 -12.46 15.00
CA GLN A 433 3.54 -11.33 14.08
C GLN A 433 4.38 -11.54 12.80
N GLU A 434 5.57 -12.12 12.91
CA GLU A 434 6.42 -12.43 11.73
C GLU A 434 5.75 -13.49 10.84
N VAL A 435 5.26 -14.57 11.44
CA VAL A 435 4.54 -15.63 10.71
C VAL A 435 3.26 -15.10 10.08
N LYS A 436 2.53 -14.22 10.77
CA LYS A 436 1.32 -13.60 10.25
C LYS A 436 1.59 -12.69 9.04
N ASP A 437 2.66 -11.88 9.09
CA ASP A 437 3.08 -11.04 7.97
C ASP A 437 3.42 -11.94 6.76
N ARG A 438 4.21 -13.00 6.96
CA ARG A 438 4.61 -13.97 5.94
C ARG A 438 3.43 -14.75 5.35
N LEU A 439 2.45 -15.09 6.15
CA LEU A 439 1.24 -15.79 5.73
C LEU A 439 0.32 -14.89 4.90
N ASN A 440 0.25 -13.60 5.23
CA ASN A 440 -0.46 -12.62 4.41
C ASN A 440 0.20 -12.45 3.04
N ASP A 441 1.54 -12.38 2.99
CA ASP A 441 2.29 -12.31 1.73
C ASP A 441 2.00 -13.55 0.86
N ALA A 442 2.04 -14.76 1.47
CA ALA A 442 1.73 -16.01 0.79
C ALA A 442 0.29 -16.06 0.25
N LEU A 443 -0.69 -15.56 1.00
CA LEU A 443 -2.08 -15.48 0.55
C LEU A 443 -2.24 -14.52 -0.62
N ASN A 444 -1.64 -13.34 -0.56
CA ASN A 444 -1.71 -12.34 -1.62
C ASN A 444 -1.01 -12.84 -2.90
N ALA A 445 0.19 -13.42 -2.76
CA ALA A 445 0.90 -14.03 -3.88
C ALA A 445 0.10 -15.17 -4.53
N THR A 446 -0.57 -15.99 -3.73
CA THR A 446 -1.41 -17.08 -4.24
C THR A 446 -2.63 -16.55 -4.99
N LYS A 447 -3.32 -15.50 -4.48
CA LYS A 447 -4.42 -14.84 -5.19
C LYS A 447 -3.96 -14.27 -6.52
N ALA A 448 -2.85 -13.54 -6.51
CA ALA A 448 -2.24 -12.97 -7.70
C ALA A 448 -1.89 -14.05 -8.75
N ALA A 449 -1.41 -15.21 -8.31
CA ALA A 449 -1.09 -16.33 -9.20
C ALA A 449 -2.33 -17.02 -9.77
N VAL A 450 -3.41 -17.10 -9.01
CA VAL A 450 -4.70 -17.63 -9.50
C VAL A 450 -5.31 -16.68 -10.53
N GLU A 451 -5.13 -15.37 -10.38
CA GLU A 451 -5.70 -14.34 -11.26
C GLU A 451 -4.95 -14.23 -12.59
N GLU A 452 -3.63 -14.04 -12.59
CA GLU A 452 -2.83 -13.80 -13.81
C GLU A 452 -1.86 -14.93 -14.15
N GLY A 453 -1.85 -16.02 -13.41
CA GLY A 453 -0.92 -17.11 -13.63
C GLY A 453 0.47 -16.87 -13.04
N ILE A 454 1.41 -17.72 -13.44
CA ILE A 454 2.77 -17.79 -12.92
C ILE A 454 3.81 -17.69 -14.02
N VAL A 455 5.00 -17.22 -13.63
CA VAL A 455 6.21 -17.16 -14.45
C VAL A 455 7.39 -17.83 -13.70
N PRO A 456 8.51 -18.17 -14.37
CA PRO A 456 9.71 -18.65 -13.69
C PRO A 456 10.20 -17.66 -12.63
N GLY A 457 10.35 -18.14 -11.40
CA GLY A 457 10.67 -17.30 -10.25
C GLY A 457 12.15 -16.94 -10.10
N GLY A 458 12.50 -16.41 -8.93
CA GLY A 458 13.89 -16.07 -8.60
C GLY A 458 14.50 -14.97 -9.48
N GLY A 459 13.69 -14.16 -10.13
CA GLY A 459 14.10 -13.10 -11.06
C GLY A 459 14.46 -13.60 -12.46
N ALA A 460 14.24 -14.89 -12.78
CA ALA A 460 14.53 -15.45 -14.10
C ALA A 460 13.62 -14.90 -15.19
N ALA A 461 12.31 -14.72 -14.90
CA ALA A 461 11.36 -14.16 -15.85
C ALA A 461 11.79 -12.76 -16.32
N LEU A 462 12.15 -11.86 -15.40
CA LEU A 462 12.63 -10.51 -15.73
C LEU A 462 13.96 -10.55 -16.51
N LEU A 463 14.85 -11.49 -16.16
CA LEU A 463 16.11 -11.65 -16.85
C LEU A 463 15.90 -12.06 -18.32
N TYR A 464 15.02 -13.02 -18.60
CA TYR A 464 14.73 -13.47 -19.97
C TYR A 464 13.92 -12.44 -20.76
N ALA A 465 12.99 -11.74 -20.12
CA ALA A 465 12.28 -10.64 -20.75
C ALA A 465 13.23 -9.50 -21.19
N SER A 466 14.40 -9.36 -20.54
CA SER A 466 15.40 -8.37 -20.97
C SER A 466 15.96 -8.63 -22.38
N ARG A 467 15.94 -9.87 -22.89
CA ARG A 467 16.34 -10.21 -24.28
C ARG A 467 15.38 -9.64 -25.31
N LYS A 468 14.07 -9.55 -24.98
CA LYS A 468 13.09 -8.96 -25.89
C LYS A 468 13.42 -7.53 -26.28
N LEU A 469 14.08 -6.82 -25.36
CA LEU A 469 14.47 -5.43 -25.59
C LEU A 469 15.55 -5.28 -26.67
N ASP A 470 16.32 -6.30 -27.02
CA ASP A 470 17.32 -6.23 -28.08
C ASP A 470 16.67 -5.97 -29.45
N SER A 471 15.46 -6.47 -29.67
CA SER A 471 14.68 -6.27 -30.90
C SER A 471 13.82 -5.01 -30.91
N LEU A 472 13.77 -4.26 -29.81
CA LEU A 472 12.94 -3.04 -29.71
C LEU A 472 13.61 -1.88 -30.44
N GLU A 473 12.97 -1.42 -31.52
CA GLU A 473 13.38 -0.26 -32.28
C GLU A 473 12.82 1.02 -31.65
N LEU A 474 13.66 2.05 -31.52
CA LEU A 474 13.33 3.35 -30.94
C LEU A 474 13.86 4.48 -31.81
N ASP A 475 13.20 5.63 -31.76
CA ASP A 475 13.38 6.74 -32.69
C ASP A 475 14.74 7.40 -32.60
N ASN A 476 15.29 7.59 -31.38
CA ASN A 476 16.52 8.34 -31.19
C ASN A 476 17.49 7.65 -30.21
N PHE A 477 18.70 8.19 -30.12
CA PHE A 477 19.77 7.64 -29.29
C PHE A 477 19.43 7.66 -27.79
N ASP A 478 18.83 8.75 -27.29
CA ASP A 478 18.54 8.91 -25.89
C ASP A 478 17.42 7.92 -25.43
N GLN A 479 16.44 7.64 -26.30
CA GLN A 479 15.45 6.59 -26.05
C GLN A 479 16.10 5.20 -25.99
N LYS A 480 17.08 4.92 -26.87
CA LYS A 480 17.83 3.65 -26.83
C LYS A 480 18.58 3.49 -25.50
N ILE A 481 19.21 4.56 -25.00
CA ILE A 481 19.81 4.55 -23.67
C ILE A 481 18.76 4.31 -22.57
N GLY A 482 17.56 4.91 -22.71
CA GLY A 482 16.42 4.63 -21.81
C GLY A 482 16.04 3.15 -21.77
N LYS A 483 16.01 2.49 -22.93
CA LYS A 483 15.81 1.03 -23.05
C LYS A 483 16.93 0.26 -22.35
N ASP A 484 18.20 0.62 -22.59
CA ASP A 484 19.35 -0.05 -21.99
C ASP A 484 19.37 0.07 -20.47
N ILE A 485 18.88 1.19 -19.90
CA ILE A 485 18.69 1.38 -18.47
C ILE A 485 17.74 0.32 -17.91
N VAL A 486 16.59 0.10 -18.55
CA VAL A 486 15.63 -0.94 -18.13
C VAL A 486 16.26 -2.33 -18.26
N GLN A 487 16.94 -2.61 -19.37
CA GLN A 487 17.61 -3.89 -19.61
C GLN A 487 18.63 -4.23 -18.53
N GLN A 488 19.37 -3.24 -18.03
CA GLN A 488 20.29 -3.43 -16.90
C GLN A 488 19.56 -3.61 -15.57
N ALA A 489 18.47 -2.85 -15.36
CA ALA A 489 17.68 -2.95 -14.14
C ALA A 489 17.02 -4.32 -13.97
N LEU A 490 16.53 -4.94 -15.05
CA LEU A 490 15.92 -6.26 -15.05
C LEU A 490 16.86 -7.39 -14.57
N LYS A 491 18.17 -7.19 -14.64
CA LYS A 491 19.17 -8.14 -14.13
C LYS A 491 19.38 -8.04 -12.61
N MET A 492 18.90 -6.94 -11.99
CA MET A 492 19.23 -6.67 -10.57
C MET A 492 18.49 -7.58 -9.58
N PRO A 493 17.24 -7.99 -9.76
CA PRO A 493 16.58 -8.89 -8.82
C PRO A 493 17.33 -10.20 -8.65
N ILE A 494 17.61 -10.92 -9.73
CA ILE A 494 18.38 -12.18 -9.66
C ILE A 494 19.81 -11.95 -9.13
N THR A 495 20.47 -10.86 -9.52
CA THR A 495 21.79 -10.49 -9.02
C THR A 495 21.78 -10.34 -7.49
N THR A 496 20.76 -9.66 -6.96
CA THR A 496 20.60 -9.44 -5.51
C THR A 496 20.33 -10.73 -4.77
N ILE A 497 19.46 -11.61 -5.30
CA ILE A 497 19.17 -12.93 -4.73
C ILE A 497 20.44 -13.78 -4.62
N VAL A 498 21.25 -13.81 -5.69
CA VAL A 498 22.51 -14.56 -5.75
C VAL A 498 23.56 -13.98 -4.79
N GLN A 499 23.66 -12.65 -4.70
CA GLN A 499 24.55 -11.97 -3.75
C GLN A 499 24.15 -12.25 -2.29
N ASN A 500 22.86 -12.24 -1.96
CA ASN A 500 22.38 -12.61 -0.63
C ASN A 500 22.71 -14.09 -0.29
N ALA A 501 22.82 -14.94 -1.32
CA ALA A 501 23.28 -16.32 -1.16
C ALA A 501 24.81 -16.46 -1.07
N GLY A 502 25.58 -15.35 -1.09
CA GLY A 502 27.04 -15.34 -0.98
C GLY A 502 27.77 -15.76 -2.27
N LYS A 503 27.14 -15.60 -3.43
CA LYS A 503 27.71 -15.92 -4.74
C LYS A 503 27.78 -14.68 -5.62
N GLU A 504 28.59 -14.74 -6.69
CA GLU A 504 28.74 -13.65 -7.65
C GLU A 504 27.57 -13.62 -8.64
N GLY A 505 26.72 -12.61 -8.55
CA GLY A 505 25.50 -12.50 -9.36
C GLY A 505 25.76 -12.34 -10.85
N ALA A 506 26.81 -11.61 -11.23
CA ALA A 506 27.13 -11.37 -12.65
C ALA A 506 27.45 -12.67 -13.40
N VAL A 507 28.14 -13.62 -12.75
CA VAL A 507 28.49 -14.92 -13.33
C VAL A 507 27.24 -15.76 -13.60
N VAL A 508 26.29 -15.76 -12.65
CA VAL A 508 25.02 -16.50 -12.80
C VAL A 508 24.17 -15.88 -13.91
N VAL A 509 24.04 -14.57 -13.94
CA VAL A 509 23.30 -13.84 -14.99
C VAL A 509 23.87 -14.12 -16.37
N GLU A 510 25.20 -14.03 -16.54
CA GLU A 510 25.84 -14.31 -17.82
C GLU A 510 25.62 -15.76 -18.28
N ARG A 511 25.69 -16.73 -17.37
CA ARG A 511 25.45 -18.14 -17.68
C ARG A 511 24.01 -18.39 -18.14
N LEU A 512 23.03 -17.79 -17.47
CA LEU A 512 21.61 -17.90 -17.85
C LEU A 512 21.32 -17.22 -19.18
N LEU A 513 21.96 -16.09 -19.47
CA LEU A 513 21.76 -15.40 -20.75
C LEU A 513 22.42 -16.12 -21.95
N LYS A 514 23.38 -17.02 -21.75
CA LYS A 514 24.06 -17.76 -22.83
C LYS A 514 23.30 -19.02 -23.30
N GLN A 515 22.26 -19.43 -22.61
CA GLN A 515 21.49 -20.63 -22.94
C GLN A 515 20.06 -20.27 -23.39
N ASP A 516 19.38 -21.16 -24.13
CA ASP A 516 18.12 -20.89 -24.79
C ASP A 516 16.88 -21.33 -23.99
N ASN A 517 17.06 -22.15 -22.95
CA ASN A 517 15.96 -22.64 -22.13
C ASN A 517 15.50 -21.56 -21.14
N GLU A 518 14.38 -20.90 -21.39
CA GLU A 518 13.84 -19.82 -20.57
C GLU A 518 13.18 -20.28 -19.25
N SER A 519 13.01 -21.61 -19.06
CA SER A 519 12.59 -22.16 -17.76
C SER A 519 13.76 -22.35 -16.80
N LEU A 520 15.01 -22.39 -17.30
CA LEU A 520 16.18 -22.60 -16.47
C LEU A 520 16.45 -21.37 -15.58
N GLY A 521 16.68 -21.59 -14.31
CA GLY A 521 17.05 -20.54 -13.37
C GLY A 521 18.11 -21.00 -12.37
N TYR A 522 18.40 -20.16 -11.39
CA TYR A 522 19.36 -20.46 -10.34
C TYR A 522 18.65 -20.61 -9.00
N ASN A 523 18.64 -21.82 -8.44
CA ASN A 523 18.16 -22.07 -7.10
C ASN A 523 19.19 -21.56 -6.08
N ALA A 524 18.95 -20.40 -5.50
CA ALA A 524 19.86 -19.77 -4.54
C ALA A 524 19.94 -20.52 -3.20
N GLN A 525 18.99 -21.42 -2.91
CA GLN A 525 19.00 -22.24 -1.71
C GLN A 525 20.02 -23.38 -1.82
N THR A 526 19.99 -24.13 -2.93
CA THR A 526 20.89 -25.27 -3.18
C THR A 526 22.19 -24.86 -3.88
N GLY A 527 22.17 -23.80 -4.67
CA GLY A 527 23.32 -23.33 -5.46
C GLY A 527 23.41 -23.99 -6.84
N GLU A 528 22.32 -24.56 -7.36
CA GLU A 528 22.25 -25.30 -8.60
C GLU A 528 21.43 -24.59 -9.65
N PHE A 529 21.67 -24.92 -10.93
CA PHE A 529 20.84 -24.48 -12.05
C PHE A 529 19.77 -25.54 -12.30
N VAL A 530 18.52 -25.15 -12.20
CA VAL A 530 17.34 -26.04 -12.26
C VAL A 530 16.28 -25.47 -13.16
N ASP A 531 15.37 -26.32 -13.67
CA ASP A 531 14.13 -25.82 -14.21
C ASP A 531 13.27 -25.24 -13.09
N MET A 532 12.95 -23.95 -13.20
CA MET A 532 12.30 -23.19 -12.14
C MET A 532 10.84 -23.64 -11.95
N ILE A 533 10.14 -23.94 -13.04
CA ILE A 533 8.73 -24.37 -12.99
C ILE A 533 8.63 -25.79 -12.41
N GLU A 534 9.45 -26.73 -12.90
CA GLU A 534 9.46 -28.11 -12.40
C GLU A 534 9.91 -28.18 -10.92
N SER A 535 10.84 -27.31 -10.54
CA SER A 535 11.31 -27.23 -9.15
C SER A 535 10.37 -26.47 -8.22
N GLY A 536 9.22 -25.97 -8.72
CA GLY A 536 8.26 -25.19 -7.96
C GLY A 536 8.74 -23.79 -7.55
N ILE A 537 9.83 -23.28 -8.15
CA ILE A 537 10.34 -21.91 -7.89
C ILE A 537 9.68 -20.96 -8.88
N ILE A 538 8.53 -20.46 -8.52
CA ILE A 538 7.62 -19.71 -9.39
C ILE A 538 7.19 -18.42 -8.74
N ASP A 539 7.02 -17.36 -9.54
CA ASP A 539 6.55 -16.05 -9.10
C ASP A 539 5.19 -15.75 -9.76
N PRO A 540 4.23 -15.11 -9.05
CA PRO A 540 2.98 -14.66 -9.66
C PRO A 540 3.24 -13.58 -10.71
N THR A 541 2.61 -13.70 -11.88
CA THR A 541 2.79 -12.74 -12.99
C THR A 541 2.38 -11.32 -12.59
N LEU A 542 1.25 -11.18 -11.90
CA LEU A 542 0.76 -9.91 -11.38
C LEU A 542 1.80 -9.19 -10.51
N VAL A 543 2.44 -9.92 -9.58
CA VAL A 543 3.47 -9.38 -8.68
C VAL A 543 4.68 -8.87 -9.46
N VAL A 544 5.18 -9.66 -10.42
CA VAL A 544 6.36 -9.29 -11.22
C VAL A 544 6.07 -8.09 -12.12
N ARG A 545 4.88 -8.05 -12.73
CA ARG A 545 4.41 -6.94 -13.58
C ARG A 545 4.32 -5.63 -12.80
N HIS A 546 3.62 -5.67 -11.66
CA HIS A 546 3.44 -4.46 -10.83
C HIS A 546 4.75 -4.02 -10.21
N ALA A 547 5.61 -4.92 -9.78
CA ALA A 547 6.95 -4.56 -9.29
C ALA A 547 7.74 -3.76 -10.33
N LEU A 548 7.70 -4.14 -11.61
CA LEU A 548 8.37 -3.41 -12.69
C LEU A 548 7.66 -2.10 -13.04
N ALA A 549 6.34 -2.11 -13.21
CA ALA A 549 5.55 -0.95 -13.61
C ALA A 549 5.64 0.18 -12.59
N ASP A 550 5.46 -0.11 -11.31
CA ASP A 550 5.52 0.87 -10.24
C ASP A 550 6.94 1.40 -10.02
N ALA A 551 7.95 0.51 -10.09
CA ALA A 551 9.35 0.91 -10.05
C ALA A 551 9.72 1.90 -11.17
N ALA A 552 9.35 1.57 -12.41
CA ALA A 552 9.65 2.40 -13.56
C ALA A 552 8.89 3.73 -13.54
N SER A 553 7.62 3.72 -13.12
CA SER A 553 6.79 4.93 -13.03
C SER A 553 7.45 5.99 -12.14
N VAL A 554 7.85 5.63 -10.92
CA VAL A 554 8.46 6.58 -9.98
C VAL A 554 9.91 6.89 -10.35
N ALA A 555 10.71 5.87 -10.71
CA ALA A 555 12.13 6.09 -11.05
C ALA A 555 12.32 6.96 -12.30
N SER A 556 11.44 6.84 -13.30
CA SER A 556 11.47 7.71 -14.48
C SER A 556 11.15 9.17 -14.14
N LEU A 557 10.19 9.41 -13.22
CA LEU A 557 9.89 10.75 -12.72
C LEU A 557 11.07 11.33 -11.94
N MET A 558 11.72 10.52 -11.08
CA MET A 558 12.92 10.94 -10.36
C MET A 558 14.08 11.28 -11.32
N THR A 559 14.21 10.55 -12.43
CA THR A 559 15.23 10.78 -13.46
C THR A 559 15.00 12.12 -14.19
N THR A 560 13.72 12.48 -14.46
CA THR A 560 13.37 13.75 -15.12
C THR A 560 13.35 14.94 -14.16
N THR A 561 13.52 14.74 -12.86
CA THR A 561 13.50 15.81 -11.85
C THR A 561 14.73 16.72 -12.02
N GLU A 562 14.50 18.02 -12.14
CA GLU A 562 15.55 19.05 -12.23
C GLU A 562 15.67 19.86 -10.94
N THR A 563 14.57 20.05 -10.21
CA THR A 563 14.57 20.87 -9.01
C THR A 563 13.95 20.11 -7.84
N LEU A 564 14.62 20.17 -6.69
CA LEU A 564 14.14 19.63 -5.42
C LEU A 564 13.94 20.77 -4.42
N ILE A 565 12.76 20.86 -3.86
CA ILE A 565 12.38 21.85 -2.85
C ILE A 565 12.07 21.13 -1.54
N ALA A 566 12.83 21.41 -0.49
CA ALA A 566 12.63 20.82 0.82
C ALA A 566 12.52 21.91 1.90
N GLU A 567 11.87 21.58 3.01
CA GLU A 567 11.82 22.47 4.18
C GLU A 567 13.15 22.41 4.94
N ILE A 568 13.64 23.57 5.33
CA ILE A 568 14.79 23.66 6.25
C ILE A 568 14.26 23.30 7.65
N PRO A 569 14.89 22.33 8.33
CA PRO A 569 14.50 22.00 9.70
C PRO A 569 14.65 23.24 10.59
N GLU A 570 13.60 23.60 11.32
CA GLU A 570 13.73 24.59 12.39
C GLU A 570 14.64 23.99 13.47
N GLU A 571 15.75 24.66 13.78
CA GLU A 571 16.52 24.34 14.99
C GLU A 571 15.58 24.52 16.19
N LYS A 572 15.24 23.42 16.86
CA LYS A 572 14.60 23.49 18.18
C LYS A 572 15.54 24.28 19.07
N LYS A 573 15.22 25.58 19.32
CA LYS A 573 15.82 26.32 20.41
C LYS A 573 15.46 25.57 21.68
N GLU A 574 16.42 24.86 22.26
CA GLU A 574 16.31 24.43 23.65
C GLU A 574 15.93 25.66 24.46
N SER A 575 14.73 25.67 24.99
CA SER A 575 14.32 26.62 25.97
C SER A 575 15.26 26.40 27.16
N ALA A 576 16.25 27.28 27.28
CA ALA A 576 17.03 27.43 28.49
C ALA A 576 16.07 27.93 29.60
N ASP A 577 15.31 27.01 30.16
CA ASP A 577 14.64 27.21 31.43
C ASP A 577 15.70 27.04 32.53
N GLY A 578 16.47 28.12 32.67
CA GLY A 578 17.43 28.29 33.74
C GLY A 578 16.68 28.39 35.06
N GLY A 579 16.70 27.33 35.82
CA GLY A 579 16.26 27.29 37.20
C GLY A 579 16.88 28.45 38.00
N MET A 580 16.04 29.35 38.46
CA MET A 580 16.38 30.31 39.49
C MET A 580 15.80 29.81 40.81
N GLY A 581 16.59 29.00 41.51
CA GLY A 581 16.36 28.69 42.91
C GLY A 581 16.40 30.01 43.72
N GLY A 582 15.24 30.42 44.19
CA GLY A 582 15.10 31.49 45.15
C GLY A 582 15.06 30.95 46.56
N MET A 583 16.02 31.30 47.36
CA MET A 583 15.97 31.24 48.84
C MET A 583 14.79 32.05 49.36
N GLY A 584 14.16 31.54 50.37
CA GLY A 584 13.21 32.22 51.22
C GLY A 584 12.42 31.23 52.07
#